data_cbefc4d9756eafab2be482853f0e0752
#
_entry.id   cbefc4d9756eafab2be482853f0e0752
#
_cell.length_a   1.000
_cell.length_b   1.000
_cell.length_c   1.000
_cell.angle_alpha   90.00
_cell.angle_beta   90.00
_cell.angle_gamma   90.00
#
_symmetry.space_group_name_H-M   'P 1'
#
loop_
_entity.id
_entity.type
_entity.pdbx_description
1 polymer ?
#
loop_
_entity_poly.entity_id
_entity_poly.type
_entity_poly.pdbx_seq_one_letter_code
_entity_poly.pdbx_strand_id
1 'polypeptide(L)'
;MKIKKSQKIKRRSALGMKGEIVMAFKFEKDKFYMQPVFFGPTTTMQSMEGKRMLHQPSNVECLGVSFETNQEQVDALLPECFTSNAPVISVQACEFNDIGWLAGHSYTLINISTPVHFKGERDDLDGDLVLVMFENHADPIVAGRDGIGYSKIYADMPKFGHYEGKCTARAYSWDFKFMDLQLDLNGEAEDPKRMMDLAVQSQGKMNYRYIPSVDDITVPDAEYPVFNPKKWEKPADYKWEIKPPQAQFCKGTVKF
;
A
#
# COMPACT_ATOMS: atom_id res chain seq x y z
N MET A 1 -27.89 -24.64 -1.39
CA MET A 1 -27.86 -24.83 0.09
C MET A 1 -27.89 -23.41 0.67
N LYS A 2 -29.04 -22.97 1.24
CA LYS A 2 -29.15 -21.63 1.80
C LYS A 2 -28.37 -21.60 3.12
N ILE A 3 -27.21 -20.97 3.13
CA ILE A 3 -26.51 -20.63 4.37
C ILE A 3 -27.37 -19.58 5.07
N LYS A 4 -27.87 -19.92 6.26
CA LYS A 4 -28.64 -18.97 7.08
C LYS A 4 -27.77 -17.74 7.38
N LYS A 5 -28.36 -16.54 7.23
CA LYS A 5 -27.76 -15.25 7.58
C LYS A 5 -26.89 -15.39 8.83
N SER A 6 -25.63 -14.94 8.73
CA SER A 6 -24.74 -14.84 9.88
C SER A 6 -25.49 -14.09 10.99
N GLN A 7 -25.88 -14.81 11.99
CA GLN A 7 -26.43 -14.15 13.18
C GLN A 7 -25.29 -13.37 13.80
N LYS A 8 -25.42 -12.04 13.91
CA LYS A 8 -24.58 -11.25 14.82
C LYS A 8 -24.48 -12.06 16.11
N ILE A 9 -23.31 -12.65 16.36
CA ILE A 9 -23.09 -13.44 17.57
C ILE A 9 -23.29 -12.48 18.73
N LYS A 10 -24.48 -12.48 19.31
CA LYS A 10 -24.72 -11.82 20.61
C LYS A 10 -23.69 -12.45 21.54
N ARG A 11 -22.82 -11.65 22.14
CA ARG A 11 -21.87 -12.09 23.17
C ARG A 11 -22.68 -12.85 24.21
N ARG A 12 -22.75 -14.18 24.10
CA ARG A 12 -23.23 -15.03 25.16
C ARG A 12 -22.09 -15.09 26.17
N SER A 13 -22.33 -14.60 27.39
CA SER A 13 -21.48 -14.96 28.51
C SER A 13 -21.47 -16.49 28.56
N ALA A 14 -20.30 -17.09 28.39
CA ALA A 14 -20.15 -18.53 28.61
C ALA A 14 -20.38 -18.79 30.10
N LEU A 15 -21.59 -19.13 30.44
CA LEU A 15 -21.89 -19.77 31.74
C LEU A 15 -21.37 -21.20 31.61
N GLY A 16 -20.11 -21.40 32.01
CA GLY A 16 -19.55 -22.72 32.18
C GLY A 16 -20.25 -23.51 33.26
N MET A 17 -20.40 -24.79 33.06
CA MET A 17 -20.78 -25.73 34.11
C MET A 17 -19.80 -25.57 35.28
N LYS A 18 -20.37 -25.68 36.51
CA LYS A 18 -19.74 -25.50 37.81
C LYS A 18 -18.20 -25.74 37.82
N GLY A 19 -17.45 -24.68 38.05
CA GLY A 19 -16.10 -24.74 38.60
C GLY A 19 -14.95 -24.63 37.64
N GLU A 20 -15.10 -24.70 36.33
CA GLU A 20 -14.01 -24.49 35.36
C GLU A 20 -13.98 -23.03 34.90
N ILE A 21 -12.85 -22.35 35.14
CA ILE A 21 -12.58 -21.04 34.56
C ILE A 21 -12.23 -21.26 33.09
N VAL A 22 -13.22 -21.15 32.21
CA VAL A 22 -12.96 -21.14 30.77
C VAL A 22 -12.34 -19.79 30.44
N MET A 23 -11.03 -19.77 30.19
CA MET A 23 -10.32 -18.58 29.70
C MET A 23 -10.67 -18.37 28.22
N ALA A 24 -11.61 -17.46 27.97
CA ALA A 24 -11.93 -17.04 26.60
C ALA A 24 -10.93 -15.99 26.11
N PHE A 25 -10.61 -16.01 24.80
CA PHE A 25 -9.82 -14.95 24.17
C PHE A 25 -10.50 -13.58 24.38
N LYS A 26 -9.71 -12.59 24.77
CA LYS A 26 -10.18 -11.22 24.96
C LYS A 26 -9.32 -10.24 24.16
N PHE A 27 -9.98 -9.34 23.43
CA PHE A 27 -9.29 -8.21 22.82
C PHE A 27 -8.82 -7.23 23.90
N GLU A 28 -7.55 -6.88 23.86
CA GLU A 28 -6.97 -5.86 24.73
C GLU A 28 -7.17 -4.48 24.09
N LYS A 29 -7.54 -3.48 24.91
CA LYS A 29 -8.03 -2.18 24.41
C LYS A 29 -6.98 -1.39 23.62
N ASP A 30 -5.70 -1.51 23.97
CA ASP A 30 -4.61 -0.69 23.44
C ASP A 30 -3.69 -1.47 22.48
N LYS A 31 -4.18 -2.60 21.95
CA LYS A 31 -3.45 -3.42 20.99
C LYS A 31 -4.14 -3.46 19.63
N PHE A 32 -3.33 -3.50 18.57
CA PHE A 32 -3.81 -3.69 17.21
C PHE A 32 -3.94 -5.18 16.89
N TYR A 33 -5.06 -5.55 16.28
CA TYR A 33 -5.33 -6.92 15.88
C TYR A 33 -5.58 -6.99 14.39
N MET A 34 -5.06 -8.04 13.77
CA MET A 34 -5.31 -8.44 12.38
C MET A 34 -5.65 -9.93 12.37
N GLN A 35 -6.22 -10.42 11.30
CA GLN A 35 -6.38 -11.86 11.15
C GLN A 35 -5.01 -12.54 10.91
N PRO A 36 -4.75 -13.69 11.54
CA PRO A 36 -5.59 -14.39 12.54
C PRO A 36 -5.46 -13.76 13.94
N VAL A 37 -6.56 -13.30 14.50
CA VAL A 37 -6.61 -12.57 15.80
C VAL A 37 -6.09 -13.35 17.00
N PHE A 38 -6.15 -14.68 16.94
CA PHE A 38 -5.73 -15.57 18.03
C PHE A 38 -4.21 -15.66 18.21
N PHE A 39 -3.44 -15.19 17.25
CA PHE A 39 -1.98 -15.09 17.36
C PHE A 39 -1.52 -13.78 18.00
N GLY A 40 -2.48 -13.03 18.55
CA GLY A 40 -2.22 -11.80 19.26
C GLY A 40 -2.22 -10.56 18.37
N PRO A 41 -1.80 -9.43 18.93
CA PRO A 41 -1.66 -8.21 18.16
C PRO A 41 -0.62 -8.37 17.07
N THR A 42 -0.86 -7.69 15.94
CA THR A 42 0.12 -7.70 14.84
C THR A 42 1.50 -7.24 15.29
N THR A 43 2.53 -7.92 14.83
CA THR A 43 3.93 -7.57 15.11
C THR A 43 4.45 -6.48 14.16
N THR A 44 3.75 -6.21 13.05
CA THR A 44 4.22 -5.32 11.99
C THR A 44 4.37 -3.86 12.40
N MET A 45 3.68 -3.41 13.46
CA MET A 45 3.74 -2.03 13.95
C MET A 45 3.97 -1.92 15.46
N GLN A 46 4.22 -3.04 16.13
CA GLN A 46 4.47 -3.09 17.58
C GLN A 46 5.72 -3.91 17.85
N SER A 47 6.54 -3.45 18.79
CA SER A 47 7.61 -4.28 19.35
C SER A 47 7.03 -5.45 20.15
N MET A 48 7.83 -6.47 20.42
CA MET A 48 7.46 -7.59 21.31
C MET A 48 7.03 -7.09 22.72
N GLU A 49 7.42 -5.89 23.12
CA GLU A 49 7.04 -5.23 24.36
C GLU A 49 5.71 -4.46 24.26
N GLY A 50 5.00 -4.54 23.14
CA GLY A 50 3.76 -3.83 22.90
C GLY A 50 3.91 -2.34 22.58
N LYS A 51 5.13 -1.83 22.44
CA LYS A 51 5.40 -0.45 22.02
C LYS A 51 5.32 -0.35 20.51
N ARG A 52 4.80 0.78 20.02
CA ARG A 52 4.78 1.08 18.59
C ARG A 52 6.22 1.08 18.06
N MET A 53 6.53 0.21 17.10
CA MET A 53 7.80 0.28 16.39
C MET A 53 7.81 1.52 15.53
N LEU A 54 8.71 2.43 15.84
CA LEU A 54 9.01 3.55 14.96
C LEU A 54 9.74 2.98 13.74
N HIS A 55 9.33 3.42 12.55
CA HIS A 55 9.98 3.03 11.31
C HIS A 55 11.47 3.37 11.39
N GLN A 56 12.30 2.36 11.33
CA GLN A 56 13.72 2.56 11.07
C GLN A 56 13.89 2.96 9.60
N PRO A 57 14.76 3.92 9.29
CA PRO A 57 15.07 4.23 7.91
C PRO A 57 15.64 2.96 7.26
N SER A 58 15.03 2.57 6.15
CA SER A 58 15.52 1.51 5.28
C SER A 58 16.29 2.13 4.12
N ASN A 59 17.17 1.36 3.51
CA ASN A 59 17.76 1.74 2.24
C ASN A 59 16.73 1.45 1.13
N VAL A 60 16.30 2.48 0.41
CA VAL A 60 15.25 2.38 -0.60
C VAL A 60 15.77 2.88 -1.92
N GLU A 61 15.66 2.05 -2.94
CA GLU A 61 15.83 2.44 -4.33
C GLU A 61 14.48 2.41 -5.04
N CYS A 62 14.15 3.47 -5.81
CA CYS A 62 12.91 3.55 -6.56
C CYS A 62 13.19 3.93 -8.02
N LEU A 63 12.53 3.21 -8.91
CA LEU A 63 12.46 3.47 -10.35
C LEU A 63 11.03 3.87 -10.70
N GLY A 64 10.85 4.86 -11.57
CA GLY A 64 9.50 5.29 -11.93
C GLY A 64 9.38 5.75 -13.38
N VAL A 65 8.24 5.45 -13.99
CA VAL A 65 7.82 5.94 -15.29
C VAL A 65 6.40 6.45 -15.16
N SER A 66 6.15 7.64 -15.70
CA SER A 66 4.79 8.15 -15.88
C SER A 66 4.54 8.43 -17.34
N PHE A 67 3.32 8.18 -17.79
CA PHE A 67 2.92 8.39 -19.18
C PHE A 67 1.49 8.90 -19.26
N GLU A 68 1.20 9.64 -20.33
CA GLU A 68 -0.15 10.09 -20.63
C GLU A 68 -0.95 8.96 -21.26
N THR A 69 -2.25 8.95 -20.97
CA THR A 69 -3.20 7.99 -21.49
C THR A 69 -4.53 8.68 -21.83
N ASN A 70 -5.56 7.91 -22.10
CA ASN A 70 -6.89 8.43 -22.43
C ASN A 70 -7.66 8.82 -21.15
N GLN A 71 -8.22 10.04 -21.11
CA GLN A 71 -8.97 10.55 -19.97
C GLN A 71 -10.18 9.67 -19.62
N GLU A 72 -10.97 9.23 -20.61
CA GLU A 72 -12.15 8.41 -20.37
C GLU A 72 -11.80 7.05 -19.74
N GLN A 73 -10.65 6.48 -20.13
CA GLN A 73 -10.17 5.24 -19.54
C GLN A 73 -9.71 5.43 -18.09
N VAL A 74 -9.09 6.56 -17.77
CA VAL A 74 -8.74 6.87 -16.38
C VAL A 74 -9.99 7.06 -15.54
N ASP A 75 -10.94 7.86 -16.02
CA ASP A 75 -12.18 8.14 -15.30
C ASP A 75 -12.99 6.86 -15.02
N ALA A 76 -12.97 5.91 -15.95
CA ALA A 76 -13.62 4.61 -15.79
C ALA A 76 -12.99 3.73 -14.68
N LEU A 77 -11.78 4.04 -14.23
CA LEU A 77 -11.11 3.33 -13.14
C LEU A 77 -11.39 3.95 -11.77
N LEU A 78 -11.98 5.15 -11.73
CA LEU A 78 -12.11 5.90 -10.49
C LEU A 78 -13.44 5.57 -9.78
N PRO A 79 -13.39 5.28 -8.45
CA PRO A 79 -14.57 5.35 -7.61
C PRO A 79 -15.20 6.75 -7.64
N GLU A 80 -16.54 6.83 -7.48
CA GLU A 80 -17.32 8.06 -7.62
C GLU A 80 -16.84 9.26 -6.79
N CYS A 81 -16.14 8.99 -5.67
CA CYS A 81 -15.62 10.04 -4.79
C CYS A 81 -14.34 10.71 -5.30
N PHE A 82 -13.78 10.25 -6.41
CA PHE A 82 -12.57 10.81 -7.00
C PHE A 82 -12.83 11.38 -8.39
N THR A 83 -12.10 12.45 -8.73
CA THR A 83 -12.00 12.97 -10.08
C THR A 83 -10.55 12.99 -10.53
N SER A 84 -10.29 12.72 -11.80
CA SER A 84 -8.94 12.75 -12.36
C SER A 84 -8.42 14.19 -12.45
N ASN A 85 -7.20 14.43 -11.96
CA ASN A 85 -6.50 15.70 -12.15
C ASN A 85 -5.74 15.76 -13.48
N ALA A 86 -5.39 14.62 -14.03
CA ALA A 86 -4.73 14.48 -15.33
C ALA A 86 -4.80 13.03 -15.81
N PRO A 87 -4.89 12.79 -17.14
CA PRO A 87 -4.88 11.45 -17.71
C PRO A 87 -3.47 10.84 -17.71
N VAL A 88 -2.89 10.67 -16.53
CA VAL A 88 -1.53 10.18 -16.31
C VAL A 88 -1.56 8.93 -15.46
N ILE A 89 -0.83 7.92 -15.90
CA ILE A 89 -0.54 6.72 -15.10
C ILE A 89 0.93 6.75 -14.70
N SER A 90 1.17 6.54 -13.42
CA SER A 90 2.51 6.41 -12.85
C SER A 90 2.75 4.96 -12.40
N VAL A 91 3.84 4.38 -12.87
CA VAL A 91 4.34 3.06 -12.46
C VAL A 91 5.63 3.28 -11.70
N GLN A 92 5.65 2.92 -10.43
CA GLN A 92 6.81 3.09 -9.56
C GLN A 92 7.18 1.75 -8.92
N ALA A 93 8.40 1.28 -9.18
CA ALA A 93 8.99 0.13 -8.50
C ALA A 93 9.93 0.63 -7.40
N CYS A 94 9.84 0.04 -6.20
CA CYS A 94 10.74 0.36 -5.10
C CYS A 94 11.27 -0.93 -4.47
N GLU A 95 12.56 -0.98 -4.22
CA GLU A 95 13.23 -2.03 -3.45
C GLU A 95 13.55 -1.47 -2.06
N PHE A 96 12.96 -2.06 -1.02
CA PHE A 96 13.17 -1.71 0.36
C PHE A 96 14.11 -2.72 1.00
N ASN A 97 15.24 -2.27 1.53
CA ASN A 97 16.24 -3.11 2.15
C ASN A 97 16.39 -2.77 3.64
N ASP A 98 16.88 -3.74 4.42
CA ASP A 98 17.21 -3.59 5.85
C ASP A 98 16.04 -3.13 6.72
N ILE A 99 14.87 -3.73 6.53
CA ILE A 99 13.64 -3.31 7.20
C ILE A 99 13.59 -3.87 8.62
N GLY A 100 13.64 -2.99 9.62
CA GLY A 100 13.72 -3.39 11.03
C GLY A 100 12.56 -4.25 11.51
N TRP A 101 11.31 -3.92 11.13
CA TRP A 101 10.13 -4.70 11.52
C TRP A 101 9.98 -6.05 10.77
N LEU A 102 10.76 -6.25 9.71
CA LEU A 102 10.93 -7.52 9.01
C LEU A 102 12.25 -8.22 9.42
N ALA A 103 12.79 -7.90 10.57
CA ALA A 103 14.04 -8.47 11.08
C ALA A 103 15.23 -8.33 10.11
N GLY A 104 15.32 -7.22 9.40
CA GLY A 104 16.36 -6.93 8.41
C GLY A 104 16.11 -7.51 7.02
N HIS A 105 14.97 -8.17 6.80
CA HIS A 105 14.59 -8.63 5.46
C HIS A 105 14.22 -7.47 4.54
N SER A 106 14.20 -7.76 3.25
CA SER A 106 13.88 -6.81 2.18
C SER A 106 12.62 -7.25 1.44
N TYR A 107 11.94 -6.31 0.79
CA TYR A 107 10.90 -6.62 -0.18
C TYR A 107 10.89 -5.61 -1.31
N THR A 108 10.29 -5.99 -2.43
CA THR A 108 10.07 -5.13 -3.59
C THR A 108 8.58 -4.85 -3.74
N LEU A 109 8.25 -3.63 -4.15
CA LEU A 109 6.90 -3.27 -4.56
C LEU A 109 6.89 -2.63 -5.94
N ILE A 110 5.75 -2.75 -6.64
CA ILE A 110 5.43 -1.96 -7.82
C ILE A 110 4.05 -1.34 -7.58
N ASN A 111 4.01 -0.01 -7.56
CA ASN A 111 2.81 0.78 -7.39
C ASN A 111 2.36 1.35 -8.74
N ILE A 112 1.08 1.18 -9.08
CA ILE A 112 0.43 1.84 -10.21
C ILE A 112 -0.59 2.82 -9.66
N SER A 113 -0.47 4.09 -10.02
CA SER A 113 -1.31 5.16 -9.50
C SER A 113 -1.64 6.22 -10.55
N THR A 114 -2.67 7.01 -10.27
CA THR A 114 -3.10 8.16 -11.08
C THR A 114 -3.37 9.36 -10.19
N PRO A 115 -3.07 10.60 -10.64
CA PRO A 115 -3.36 11.80 -9.85
C PRO A 115 -4.87 12.05 -9.82
N VAL A 116 -5.40 12.25 -8.63
CA VAL A 116 -6.82 12.49 -8.39
C VAL A 116 -7.07 13.61 -7.41
N HIS A 117 -8.25 14.19 -7.51
CA HIS A 117 -8.84 15.07 -6.53
C HIS A 117 -9.95 14.33 -5.77
N PHE A 118 -9.94 14.45 -4.45
CA PHE A 118 -10.99 13.99 -3.55
C PHE A 118 -11.70 15.17 -2.93
N LYS A 119 -13.01 15.21 -3.05
CA LYS A 119 -13.85 16.20 -2.39
C LYS A 119 -14.90 15.51 -1.54
N GLY A 120 -14.67 15.49 -0.23
CA GLY A 120 -15.61 14.99 0.78
C GLY A 120 -16.33 16.12 1.51
N GLU A 121 -17.07 15.77 2.55
CA GLU A 121 -17.76 16.75 3.41
C GLU A 121 -16.79 17.60 4.24
N ARG A 122 -15.62 17.06 4.59
CA ARG A 122 -14.63 17.67 5.49
C ARG A 122 -13.28 17.91 4.84
N ASP A 123 -12.97 17.14 3.82
CA ASP A 123 -11.65 17.11 3.21
C ASP A 123 -11.76 17.47 1.72
N ASP A 124 -10.81 18.27 1.27
CA ASP A 124 -10.64 18.72 -0.12
C ASP A 124 -9.14 18.55 -0.44
N LEU A 125 -8.77 17.46 -1.14
CA LEU A 125 -7.40 16.96 -1.19
C LEU A 125 -7.02 16.51 -2.61
N ASP A 126 -5.80 16.85 -3.01
CA ASP A 126 -5.14 16.28 -4.18
C ASP A 126 -4.16 15.18 -3.78
N GLY A 127 -4.17 14.08 -4.51
CA GLY A 127 -3.28 12.95 -4.21
C GLY A 127 -3.14 11.98 -5.36
N ASP A 128 -2.39 10.91 -5.12
CA ASP A 128 -2.25 9.82 -6.07
C ASP A 128 -3.08 8.63 -5.61
N LEU A 129 -4.14 8.30 -6.34
CA LEU A 129 -4.92 7.09 -6.09
C LEU A 129 -4.11 5.86 -6.51
N VAL A 130 -3.88 4.97 -5.58
CA VAL A 130 -3.25 3.67 -5.82
C VAL A 130 -4.30 2.75 -6.44
N LEU A 131 -4.14 2.46 -7.72
CA LEU A 131 -5.00 1.52 -8.46
C LEU A 131 -4.68 0.09 -8.04
N VAL A 132 -3.39 -0.26 -8.01
CA VAL A 132 -2.88 -1.54 -7.52
C VAL A 132 -1.44 -1.38 -7.05
N MET A 133 -1.07 -2.16 -6.04
CA MET A 133 0.30 -2.28 -5.56
C MET A 133 0.68 -3.75 -5.49
N PHE A 134 1.67 -4.15 -6.28
CA PHE A 134 2.24 -5.49 -6.23
C PHE A 134 3.36 -5.53 -5.21
N GLU A 135 3.43 -6.60 -4.41
CA GLU A 135 4.52 -6.83 -3.46
C GLU A 135 4.91 -8.31 -3.43
N ASN A 136 6.18 -8.59 -3.17
CA ASN A 136 6.72 -9.95 -3.16
C ASN A 136 6.83 -10.57 -1.76
N HIS A 137 6.22 -9.96 -0.74
CA HIS A 137 6.25 -10.47 0.63
C HIS A 137 4.87 -10.36 1.30
N ALA A 138 4.46 -11.41 2.00
CA ALA A 138 3.12 -11.50 2.59
C ALA A 138 2.90 -10.47 3.72
N ASP A 139 3.90 -10.26 4.60
CA ASP A 139 3.74 -9.34 5.74
C ASP A 139 3.41 -7.90 5.33
N PRO A 140 4.14 -7.24 4.41
CA PRO A 140 3.78 -5.90 3.98
C PRO A 140 2.46 -5.86 3.20
N ILE A 141 2.08 -6.95 2.48
CA ILE A 141 0.77 -7.03 1.82
C ILE A 141 -0.34 -6.98 2.87
N VAL A 142 -0.31 -7.90 3.83
CA VAL A 142 -1.36 -8.01 4.86
C VAL A 142 -1.41 -6.75 5.71
N ALA A 143 -0.25 -6.28 6.21
CA ALA A 143 -0.18 -5.05 7.01
C ALA A 143 -0.71 -3.82 6.26
N GLY A 144 -0.39 -3.69 4.98
CA GLY A 144 -0.84 -2.56 4.17
C GLY A 144 -2.34 -2.62 3.84
N ARG A 145 -2.88 -3.80 3.54
CA ARG A 145 -4.32 -3.99 3.27
C ARG A 145 -5.16 -3.73 4.51
N ASP A 146 -4.83 -4.39 5.61
CA ASP A 146 -5.65 -4.36 6.81
C ASP A 146 -5.44 -3.09 7.63
N GLY A 147 -4.19 -2.62 7.75
CA GLY A 147 -3.84 -1.47 8.58
C GLY A 147 -4.09 -0.10 7.95
N ILE A 148 -3.84 0.06 6.66
CA ILE A 148 -3.83 1.36 5.97
C ILE A 148 -4.57 1.38 4.62
N GLY A 149 -5.27 0.30 4.27
CA GLY A 149 -6.22 0.27 3.15
C GLY A 149 -5.62 0.22 1.75
N TYR A 150 -4.35 -0.15 1.58
CA TYR A 150 -3.74 -0.25 0.27
C TYR A 150 -4.28 -1.42 -0.56
N SER A 151 -4.45 -1.20 -1.86
CA SER A 151 -4.89 -2.21 -2.84
C SER A 151 -3.73 -3.15 -3.22
N LYS A 152 -3.21 -3.92 -2.24
CA LYS A 152 -2.01 -4.75 -2.41
C LYS A 152 -2.35 -6.17 -2.83
N ILE A 153 -1.56 -6.71 -3.77
CA ILE A 153 -1.59 -8.11 -4.19
C ILE A 153 -0.16 -8.64 -4.35
N TYR A 154 -0.02 -9.97 -4.36
CA TYR A 154 1.27 -10.63 -4.52
C TYR A 154 1.71 -10.67 -5.98
N ALA A 155 3.02 -10.49 -6.22
CA ALA A 155 3.71 -10.83 -7.46
C ALA A 155 5.14 -11.27 -7.15
N ASP A 156 5.70 -12.13 -7.98
CA ASP A 156 7.12 -12.42 -7.93
C ASP A 156 7.90 -11.28 -8.58
N MET A 157 8.83 -10.71 -7.83
CA MET A 157 9.67 -9.60 -8.28
C MET A 157 11.11 -9.86 -7.88
N PRO A 158 12.00 -10.12 -8.83
CA PRO A 158 13.43 -10.20 -8.56
C PRO A 158 13.97 -8.82 -8.17
N LYS A 159 15.15 -8.81 -7.57
CA LYS A 159 15.90 -7.57 -7.32
C LYS A 159 16.11 -6.80 -8.60
N PHE A 160 16.27 -5.49 -8.47
CA PHE A 160 16.53 -4.61 -9.61
C PHE A 160 17.83 -5.01 -10.32
N GLY A 161 17.79 -4.96 -11.64
CA GLY A 161 18.96 -5.20 -12.47
C GLY A 161 19.64 -3.88 -12.84
N HIS A 162 20.96 -3.82 -12.64
CA HIS A 162 21.79 -2.67 -13.04
C HIS A 162 22.85 -3.13 -14.05
N TYR A 163 22.82 -2.58 -15.26
CA TYR A 163 23.77 -2.94 -16.28
C TYR A 163 23.94 -1.81 -17.32
N GLU A 164 25.17 -1.41 -17.58
CA GLU A 164 25.52 -0.40 -18.61
C GLU A 164 24.66 0.87 -18.57
N GLY A 165 24.44 1.44 -17.38
CA GLY A 165 23.64 2.67 -17.20
C GLY A 165 22.14 2.46 -17.34
N LYS A 166 21.67 1.21 -17.33
CA LYS A 166 20.24 0.87 -17.32
C LYS A 166 19.86 0.25 -16.00
N CYS A 167 18.66 0.61 -15.51
CA CYS A 167 18.02 -0.02 -14.37
C CYS A 167 16.74 -0.72 -14.83
N THR A 168 16.48 -1.92 -14.32
CA THR A 168 15.29 -2.70 -14.68
C THR A 168 14.59 -3.25 -13.45
N ALA A 169 13.25 -3.20 -13.47
CA ALA A 169 12.39 -3.89 -12.53
C ALA A 169 11.37 -4.73 -13.29
N ARG A 170 11.05 -5.92 -12.77
CA ARG A 170 10.15 -6.88 -13.43
C ARG A 170 9.18 -7.47 -12.44
N ALA A 171 7.99 -7.81 -12.95
CA ALA A 171 7.01 -8.52 -12.16
C ALA A 171 6.45 -9.73 -12.93
N TYR A 172 6.20 -10.80 -12.17
CA TYR A 172 5.71 -12.08 -12.68
C TYR A 172 4.55 -12.58 -11.83
N SER A 173 3.66 -13.31 -12.47
CA SER A 173 2.61 -14.09 -11.82
C SER A 173 2.60 -15.48 -12.43
N TRP A 174 2.82 -16.54 -11.62
CA TRP A 174 2.90 -17.90 -12.11
C TRP A 174 3.87 -18.06 -13.31
N ASP A 175 5.09 -17.54 -13.20
CA ASP A 175 6.12 -17.53 -14.24
C ASP A 175 5.80 -16.68 -15.48
N PHE A 176 4.60 -16.11 -15.59
CA PHE A 176 4.25 -15.18 -16.64
C PHE A 176 4.75 -13.76 -16.27
N LYS A 177 5.67 -13.24 -17.10
CA LYS A 177 6.12 -11.85 -16.95
C LYS A 177 5.05 -10.91 -17.48
N PHE A 178 4.40 -10.18 -16.59
CA PHE A 178 3.37 -9.21 -16.95
C PHE A 178 3.85 -7.76 -16.93
N MET A 179 5.06 -7.48 -16.41
CA MET A 179 5.61 -6.13 -16.40
C MET A 179 7.12 -6.13 -16.57
N ASP A 180 7.62 -5.20 -17.38
CA ASP A 180 9.05 -4.91 -17.58
C ASP A 180 9.24 -3.39 -17.60
N LEU A 181 9.84 -2.83 -16.54
CA LEU A 181 10.15 -1.41 -16.40
C LEU A 181 11.64 -1.24 -16.57
N GLN A 182 12.04 -0.32 -17.45
CA GLN A 182 13.44 0.00 -17.70
C GLN A 182 13.67 1.51 -17.68
N LEU A 183 14.70 1.94 -16.98
CA LEU A 183 15.24 3.30 -17.04
C LEU A 183 16.60 3.29 -17.74
N ASP A 184 16.85 4.28 -18.58
CA ASP A 184 18.15 4.59 -19.16
C ASP A 184 18.73 5.81 -18.43
N LEU A 185 19.67 5.58 -17.52
CA LEU A 185 20.24 6.62 -16.67
C LEU A 185 21.07 7.65 -17.46
N ASN A 186 21.45 7.32 -18.69
CA ASN A 186 22.16 8.23 -19.61
C ASN A 186 21.21 8.96 -20.57
N GLY A 187 19.92 8.58 -20.59
CA GLY A 187 18.90 9.21 -21.41
C GLY A 187 18.23 10.39 -20.70
N GLU A 188 17.85 11.40 -21.44
CA GLU A 188 17.11 12.55 -20.92
C GLU A 188 15.59 12.23 -20.81
N ALA A 189 14.97 12.64 -19.73
CA ALA A 189 13.51 12.57 -19.57
C ALA A 189 12.81 13.53 -20.55
N GLU A 190 11.67 13.13 -21.09
CA GLU A 190 10.94 13.94 -22.08
C GLU A 190 10.37 15.22 -21.45
N ASP A 191 9.78 15.15 -20.27
CA ASP A 191 9.23 16.31 -19.55
C ASP A 191 9.45 16.21 -18.04
N PRO A 192 10.67 16.48 -17.55
CA PRO A 192 10.98 16.40 -16.12
C PRO A 192 10.22 17.47 -15.31
N LYS A 193 9.90 18.62 -15.89
CA LYS A 193 9.16 19.68 -15.20
C LYS A 193 7.74 19.25 -14.88
N ARG A 194 7.01 18.69 -15.85
CA ARG A 194 5.64 18.20 -15.64
C ARG A 194 5.60 17.11 -14.57
N MET A 195 6.58 16.21 -14.57
CA MET A 195 6.71 15.18 -13.54
C MET A 195 6.89 15.77 -12.15
N MET A 196 7.69 16.81 -12.02
CA MET A 196 7.86 17.53 -10.75
C MET A 196 6.57 18.24 -10.33
N ASP A 197 5.88 18.89 -11.25
CA ASP A 197 4.64 19.63 -10.96
C ASP A 197 3.56 18.68 -10.42
N LEU A 198 3.35 17.53 -11.04
CA LEU A 198 2.43 16.49 -10.56
C LEU A 198 2.84 15.96 -9.18
N ALA A 199 4.11 15.69 -8.97
CA ALA A 199 4.61 15.20 -7.68
C ALA A 199 4.47 16.24 -6.55
N VAL A 200 4.57 17.53 -6.85
CA VAL A 200 4.40 18.63 -5.87
C VAL A 200 2.93 18.83 -5.51
N GLN A 201 2.01 18.68 -6.45
CA GLN A 201 0.56 18.81 -6.22
C GLN A 201 0.03 17.72 -5.31
N SER A 202 0.55 16.50 -5.42
CA SER A 202 0.11 15.39 -4.58
C SER A 202 0.41 15.63 -3.09
N GLN A 203 -0.63 15.63 -2.26
CA GLN A 203 -0.54 15.76 -0.81
C GLN A 203 -0.27 14.41 -0.12
N GLY A 204 -0.51 13.29 -0.82
CA GLY A 204 -0.30 11.95 -0.31
C GLY A 204 -0.84 10.86 -1.22
N LYS A 205 -0.80 9.63 -0.73
CA LYS A 205 -1.41 8.49 -1.41
C LYS A 205 -2.87 8.33 -0.98
N MET A 206 -3.73 8.09 -1.95
CA MET A 206 -5.14 7.77 -1.73
C MET A 206 -5.38 6.30 -2.06
N ASN A 207 -6.28 5.68 -1.35
CA ASN A 207 -6.69 4.32 -1.56
C ASN A 207 -8.21 4.23 -1.47
N TYR A 208 -8.78 3.23 -2.09
CA TYR A 208 -10.19 2.90 -1.93
C TYR A 208 -10.30 1.55 -1.26
N ARG A 209 -10.66 1.55 0.02
CA ARG A 209 -10.80 0.31 0.78
C ARG A 209 -12.15 -0.31 0.48
N TYR A 210 -12.12 -1.54 0.00
CA TYR A 210 -13.29 -2.34 -0.28
C TYR A 210 -13.14 -3.72 0.36
N ILE A 211 -14.03 -4.08 1.26
CA ILE A 211 -14.04 -5.39 1.91
C ILE A 211 -15.38 -6.03 1.57
N PRO A 212 -15.40 -7.05 0.70
CA PRO A 212 -16.65 -7.72 0.34
C PRO A 212 -17.27 -8.41 1.55
N SER A 213 -18.60 -8.45 1.58
CA SER A 213 -19.32 -9.20 2.62
C SER A 213 -19.16 -10.69 2.41
N VAL A 214 -19.07 -11.42 3.51
CA VAL A 214 -19.05 -12.89 3.50
C VAL A 214 -20.43 -13.46 3.18
N ASP A 215 -21.50 -12.73 3.54
CA ASP A 215 -22.88 -13.16 3.32
C ASP A 215 -23.35 -12.91 1.88
N ASP A 216 -22.92 -11.81 1.29
CA ASP A 216 -23.24 -11.42 -0.08
C ASP A 216 -22.04 -10.68 -0.72
N ILE A 217 -21.32 -11.36 -1.59
CA ILE A 217 -20.12 -10.83 -2.25
C ILE A 217 -20.38 -9.60 -3.12
N THR A 218 -21.64 -9.31 -3.46
CA THR A 218 -22.01 -8.14 -4.29
C THR A 218 -22.11 -6.85 -3.51
N VAL A 219 -22.03 -6.91 -2.17
CA VAL A 219 -22.05 -5.75 -1.29
C VAL A 219 -20.86 -5.77 -0.34
N PRO A 220 -20.31 -4.60 0.06
CA PRO A 220 -19.20 -4.53 0.98
C PRO A 220 -19.64 -4.57 2.47
N ASP A 221 -18.83 -5.19 3.32
CA ASP A 221 -18.90 -5.00 4.77
C ASP A 221 -18.30 -3.64 5.18
N ALA A 222 -17.34 -3.15 4.39
CA ALA A 222 -16.76 -1.82 4.53
C ALA A 222 -16.28 -1.27 3.18
N GLU A 223 -16.60 -0.01 2.91
CA GLU A 223 -16.25 0.70 1.68
C GLU A 223 -16.03 2.19 1.98
N TYR A 224 -14.82 2.69 1.73
CA TYR A 224 -14.48 4.10 1.96
C TYR A 224 -13.12 4.49 1.37
N PRO A 225 -12.92 5.77 1.01
CA PRO A 225 -11.61 6.29 0.67
C PRO A 225 -10.69 6.38 1.89
N VAL A 226 -9.40 6.18 1.68
CA VAL A 226 -8.35 6.30 2.71
C VAL A 226 -7.28 7.25 2.21
N PHE A 227 -6.88 8.22 3.04
CA PHE A 227 -5.80 9.13 2.74
C PHE A 227 -4.58 8.85 3.62
N ASN A 228 -3.44 8.67 2.99
CA ASN A 228 -2.14 8.49 3.63
C ASN A 228 -1.27 9.71 3.30
N PRO A 229 -1.12 10.68 4.23
CA PRO A 229 -0.45 11.94 3.97
C PRO A 229 1.05 11.76 3.69
N LYS A 230 1.58 12.55 2.76
CA LYS A 230 3.01 12.60 2.43
C LYS A 230 3.83 13.21 3.58
N LYS A 231 3.24 14.16 4.30
CA LYS A 231 3.83 14.77 5.49
C LYS A 231 3.14 14.22 6.72
N TRP A 232 3.91 13.72 7.66
CA TRP A 232 3.44 13.29 8.97
C TRP A 232 4.26 13.95 10.07
N GLU A 233 3.61 14.20 11.19
CA GLU A 233 4.30 14.73 12.36
C GLU A 233 5.16 13.63 13.00
N LYS A 234 6.46 13.88 13.10
CA LYS A 234 7.37 12.95 13.75
C LYS A 234 7.06 12.93 15.24
N PRO A 235 6.90 11.74 15.86
CA PRO A 235 6.83 11.66 17.32
C PRO A 235 8.04 12.30 17.98
N ALA A 236 7.87 12.88 19.18
CA ALA A 236 8.94 13.57 19.89
C ALA A 236 10.16 12.67 20.21
N ASP A 237 9.94 11.37 20.29
CA ASP A 237 10.96 10.36 20.52
C ASP A 237 11.57 9.75 19.23
N TYR A 238 11.20 10.28 18.06
CA TYR A 238 11.73 9.83 16.78
C TYR A 238 13.20 10.25 16.62
N LYS A 239 14.09 9.25 16.69
CA LYS A 239 15.54 9.46 16.71
C LYS A 239 16.24 9.34 15.35
N TRP A 240 15.49 8.95 14.30
CA TRP A 240 16.08 8.65 13.00
C TRP A 240 16.05 9.87 12.08
N GLU A 241 17.16 10.15 11.45
CA GLU A 241 17.26 11.16 10.41
C GLU A 241 16.89 10.54 9.05
N ILE A 242 15.85 11.06 8.42
CA ILE A 242 15.47 10.67 7.06
C ILE A 242 16.28 11.54 6.11
N LYS A 243 17.23 10.94 5.39
CA LYS A 243 17.94 11.64 4.32
C LYS A 243 16.99 11.94 3.18
N PRO A 244 17.06 13.15 2.58
CA PRO A 244 16.26 13.45 1.40
C PRO A 244 16.65 12.49 0.27
N PRO A 245 15.69 12.05 -0.56
CA PRO A 245 15.99 11.20 -1.70
C PRO A 245 16.88 11.95 -2.70
N GLN A 246 17.84 11.24 -3.29
CA GLN A 246 18.53 11.71 -4.47
C GLN A 246 17.72 11.24 -5.68
N ALA A 247 17.27 12.16 -6.52
CA ALA A 247 16.45 11.85 -7.69
C ALA A 247 17.19 12.29 -8.96
N GLN A 248 17.14 11.45 -9.98
CA GLN A 248 17.61 11.73 -11.32
C GLN A 248 16.44 11.50 -12.29
N PHE A 249 16.17 12.47 -13.15
CA PHE A 249 15.22 12.32 -14.25
C PHE A 249 15.94 11.77 -15.47
N CYS A 250 15.43 10.66 -15.99
CA CYS A 250 16.01 9.98 -17.14
C CYS A 250 14.91 9.37 -18.03
N LYS A 251 15.28 8.85 -19.19
CA LYS A 251 14.34 8.19 -20.09
C LYS A 251 13.89 6.85 -19.52
N GLY A 252 12.59 6.59 -19.52
CA GLY A 252 12.02 5.35 -19.03
C GLY A 252 11.02 4.72 -20.01
N THR A 253 10.83 3.41 -19.89
CA THR A 253 9.81 2.65 -20.62
C THR A 253 9.18 1.62 -19.69
N VAL A 254 7.89 1.36 -19.89
CA VAL A 254 7.19 0.25 -19.26
C VAL A 254 6.46 -0.55 -20.32
N LYS A 255 6.47 -1.89 -20.16
CA LYS A 255 5.73 -2.84 -20.98
C LYS A 255 4.89 -3.73 -20.07
N PHE A 256 3.66 -3.94 -20.45
CA PHE A 256 2.71 -4.84 -19.80
C PHE A 256 2.46 -6.07 -20.65
#